data_f0c7367a709466d469c5556460d5486b
#
_entry.id   f0c7367a709466d469c5556460d5486b
#
_cell.length_a   1.000
_cell.length_b   1.000
_cell.length_c   1.000
_cell.angle_alpha   90.00
_cell.angle_beta   90.00
_cell.angle_gamma   90.00
#
_symmetry.space_group_name_H-M   'P 1'
#
loop_
_entity.id
_entity.type
_entity.pdbx_description
1 polymer ?
#
loop_
_entity_poly.entity_id
_entity_poly.type
_entity_poly.pdbx_seq_one_letter_code
_entity_poly.pdbx_strand_id
1 'polypeptide(L)'
;EIWRSLVGSEMCIRDSGYAKETSDEFKKKQEDLLSETLKKIDIVICTALIPGKKAPVIIKESMIKNMQPGSVIYDLAAIQGGNTAVTKADEEVDLNGVKIMGEKNILNKLPASASNLYSKNIFNFVSNLYDKEKKSVNINLEDEIIKETLVK
;
A
#
# COMPACT_ATOMS: atom_id res chain seq x y z
N GLU A 1 8.71 13.93 -4.97
CA GLU A 1 8.42 15.32 -4.50
C GLU A 1 6.94 15.52 -4.15
N ILE A 2 5.99 14.95 -4.90
CA ILE A 2 4.55 15.07 -4.64
C ILE A 2 4.18 14.51 -3.24
N TRP A 3 4.79 13.42 -2.82
CA TRP A 3 4.58 12.85 -1.49
C TRP A 3 5.03 13.78 -0.35
N ARG A 4 6.08 14.58 -0.55
CA ARG A 4 6.53 15.55 0.46
C ARG A 4 5.56 16.72 0.65
N SER A 5 4.82 17.12 -0.38
CA SER A 5 3.84 18.21 -0.25
C SER A 5 2.48 17.74 0.27
N LEU A 6 2.15 16.44 0.07
CA LEU A 6 0.95 15.80 0.62
C LEU A 6 1.14 15.29 2.06
N VAL A 7 2.39 15.06 2.48
CA VAL A 7 2.78 14.77 3.87
C VAL A 7 2.95 16.09 4.63
N GLY A 8 1.96 16.97 4.51
CA GLY A 8 1.84 18.14 5.38
C GLY A 8 1.50 17.70 6.81
N SER A 9 1.53 18.64 7.72
CA SER A 9 1.39 18.50 9.18
C SER A 9 0.20 17.68 9.70
N GLU A 10 -0.72 17.25 8.84
CA GLU A 10 -1.91 16.47 9.22
C GLU A 10 -1.76 14.95 9.02
N MET A 11 -0.71 14.48 8.36
CA MET A 11 -0.46 13.05 8.19
C MET A 11 0.30 12.49 9.40
N CYS A 12 -0.33 12.57 10.57
CA CYS A 12 0.20 11.96 11.78
C CYS A 12 0.00 10.45 11.72
N ILE A 13 1.09 9.71 11.78
CA ILE A 13 1.06 8.26 12.02
C ILE A 13 0.60 8.06 13.47
N ARG A 14 -0.41 7.20 13.69
CA ARG A 14 -0.76 6.73 15.04
C ARG A 14 0.36 5.83 15.55
N ASP A 15 0.45 5.67 16.85
CA ASP A 15 1.41 4.75 17.49
C ASP A 15 1.32 3.32 16.94
N SER A 16 0.17 2.95 16.35
CA SER A 16 -0.08 1.70 15.63
C SER A 16 0.43 1.66 14.18
N GLY A 17 1.13 2.69 13.69
CA GLY A 17 1.63 2.76 12.31
C GLY A 17 0.59 3.11 11.24
N TYR A 18 -0.66 3.37 11.60
CA TYR A 18 -1.72 3.75 10.67
C TYR A 18 -1.94 5.26 10.65
N ALA A 19 -2.23 5.82 9.46
CA ALA A 19 -2.57 7.22 9.32
C ALA A 19 -3.87 7.57 10.08
N LYS A 20 -3.92 8.77 10.70
CA LYS A 20 -5.17 9.31 11.26
C LYS A 20 -6.17 9.60 10.14
N GLU A 21 -7.46 9.57 10.49
CA GLU A 21 -8.47 10.12 9.61
C GLU A 21 -8.24 11.62 9.44
N THR A 22 -8.16 12.04 8.18
CA THR A 22 -7.95 13.44 7.81
C THR A 22 -9.29 14.16 7.69
N SER A 23 -9.28 15.50 7.83
CA SER A 23 -10.47 16.32 7.63
C SER A 23 -11.04 16.18 6.21
N ASP A 24 -12.34 16.41 6.05
CA ASP A 24 -12.98 16.33 4.73
C ASP A 24 -12.45 17.39 3.76
N GLU A 25 -12.05 18.56 4.26
CA GLU A 25 -11.40 19.61 3.48
C GLU A 25 -10.03 19.14 2.95
N PHE A 26 -9.25 18.46 3.78
CA PHE A 26 -7.97 17.89 3.37
C PHE A 26 -8.14 16.79 2.31
N LYS A 27 -9.12 15.88 2.49
CA LYS A 27 -9.46 14.84 1.50
C LYS A 27 -9.81 15.44 0.15
N LYS A 28 -10.61 16.51 0.14
CA LYS A 28 -11.00 17.21 -1.10
C LYS A 28 -9.81 17.84 -1.81
N LYS A 29 -8.96 18.56 -1.07
CA LYS A 29 -7.72 19.13 -1.65
C LYS A 29 -6.79 18.05 -2.19
N GLN A 30 -6.69 16.91 -1.50
CA GLN A 30 -5.91 15.76 -1.95
C GLN A 30 -6.48 15.17 -3.25
N GLU A 31 -7.81 15.01 -3.35
CA GLU A 31 -8.49 14.52 -4.55
C GLU A 31 -8.27 15.45 -5.74
N ASP A 32 -8.41 16.75 -5.53
CA ASP A 32 -8.21 17.77 -6.58
C ASP A 32 -6.76 17.73 -7.08
N LEU A 33 -5.79 17.70 -6.18
CA LEU A 33 -4.37 17.63 -6.54
C LEU A 33 -4.02 16.33 -7.27
N LEU A 34 -4.57 15.20 -6.81
CA LEU A 34 -4.37 13.91 -7.46
C LEU A 34 -4.96 13.92 -8.87
N SER A 35 -6.17 14.45 -9.03
CA SER A 35 -6.85 14.55 -10.34
C SER A 35 -6.03 15.38 -11.34
N GLU A 36 -5.48 16.53 -10.90
CA GLU A 36 -4.63 17.37 -11.75
C GLU A 36 -3.29 16.70 -12.09
N THR A 37 -2.74 15.96 -11.14
CA THR A 37 -1.48 15.23 -11.34
C THR A 37 -1.64 14.13 -12.36
N LEU A 38 -2.70 13.32 -12.24
CA LEU A 38 -2.98 12.19 -13.12
C LEU A 38 -3.12 12.57 -14.59
N LYS A 39 -3.52 13.81 -14.91
CA LYS A 39 -3.56 14.30 -16.30
C LYS A 39 -2.21 14.30 -17.02
N LYS A 40 -1.11 14.26 -16.26
CA LYS A 40 0.27 14.38 -16.77
C LYS A 40 1.08 13.09 -16.58
N ILE A 41 0.48 12.04 -16.07
CA ILE A 41 1.15 10.80 -15.71
C ILE A 41 0.75 9.69 -16.68
N ASP A 42 1.75 9.00 -17.21
CA ASP A 42 1.55 7.88 -18.13
C ASP A 42 1.45 6.53 -17.42
N ILE A 43 2.13 6.37 -16.28
CA ILE A 43 2.15 5.12 -15.50
C ILE A 43 1.87 5.40 -14.04
N VAL A 44 0.87 4.71 -13.50
CA VAL A 44 0.52 4.75 -12.07
C VAL A 44 0.66 3.36 -11.47
N ILE A 45 1.32 3.26 -10.33
CA ILE A 45 1.41 2.02 -9.55
C ILE A 45 0.70 2.22 -8.22
N CYS A 46 -0.35 1.44 -7.99
CA CYS A 46 -1.15 1.48 -6.77
C CYS A 46 -0.73 0.36 -5.82
N THR A 47 -0.42 0.71 -4.57
CA THR A 47 0.10 -0.22 -3.56
C THR A 47 -0.54 -0.06 -2.19
N ALA A 48 -1.63 0.71 -2.06
CA ALA A 48 -2.24 0.98 -0.77
C ALA A 48 -3.05 -0.22 -0.29
N LEU A 49 -2.47 -0.97 0.63
CA LEU A 49 -3.08 -2.15 1.27
C LEU A 49 -3.26 -1.91 2.76
N ILE A 50 -4.40 -2.37 3.30
CA ILE A 50 -4.66 -2.40 4.73
C ILE A 50 -4.80 -3.87 5.12
N PRO A 51 -3.93 -4.42 5.98
CA PRO A 51 -4.00 -5.81 6.37
C PRO A 51 -5.38 -6.21 6.89
N GLY A 52 -5.94 -7.29 6.35
CA GLY A 52 -7.24 -7.83 6.77
C GLY A 52 -8.48 -6.99 6.41
N LYS A 53 -8.33 -5.90 5.63
CA LYS A 53 -9.45 -5.04 5.22
C LYS A 53 -9.45 -4.82 3.70
N LYS A 54 -10.58 -4.36 3.19
CA LYS A 54 -10.69 -3.94 1.80
C LYS A 54 -9.75 -2.76 1.54
N ALA A 55 -9.07 -2.78 0.38
CA ALA A 55 -8.21 -1.69 -0.05
C ALA A 55 -9.01 -0.37 -0.20
N PRO A 56 -8.41 0.77 0.15
CA PRO A 56 -9.07 2.06 -0.04
C PRO A 56 -9.13 2.41 -1.52
N VAL A 57 -10.29 2.89 -1.99
CA VAL A 57 -10.42 3.45 -3.33
C VAL A 57 -9.84 4.87 -3.32
N ILE A 58 -8.69 5.05 -3.97
CA ILE A 58 -7.96 6.32 -4.03
C ILE A 58 -8.24 7.03 -5.35
N ILE A 59 -8.30 6.27 -6.46
CA ILE A 59 -8.47 6.80 -7.79
C ILE A 59 -9.91 6.55 -8.24
N LYS A 60 -10.67 7.63 -8.37
CA LYS A 60 -12.06 7.60 -8.82
C LYS A 60 -12.12 7.45 -10.35
N GLU A 61 -13.23 6.93 -10.86
CA GLU A 61 -13.44 6.78 -12.31
C GLU A 61 -13.31 8.10 -13.07
N SER A 62 -13.80 9.20 -12.49
CA SER A 62 -13.67 10.55 -13.07
C SER A 62 -12.21 10.99 -13.24
N MET A 63 -11.33 10.59 -12.32
CA MET A 63 -9.90 10.91 -12.42
C MET A 63 -9.23 10.11 -13.54
N ILE A 64 -9.61 8.83 -13.70
CA ILE A 64 -9.09 7.98 -14.78
C ILE A 64 -9.49 8.53 -16.15
N LYS A 65 -10.73 9.01 -16.29
CA LYS A 65 -11.22 9.63 -17.54
C LYS A 65 -10.45 10.90 -17.93
N ASN A 66 -9.77 11.54 -16.98
CA ASN A 66 -8.94 12.72 -17.23
C ASN A 66 -7.49 12.37 -17.59
N MET A 67 -7.07 11.12 -17.51
CA MET A 67 -5.74 10.67 -17.90
C MET A 67 -5.60 10.63 -19.43
N GLN A 68 -4.35 10.64 -19.90
CA GLN A 68 -4.07 10.53 -21.33
C GLN A 68 -4.39 9.12 -21.84
N PRO A 69 -5.05 8.98 -23.00
CA PRO A 69 -5.19 7.67 -23.65
C PRO A 69 -3.82 7.03 -23.88
N GLY A 70 -3.69 5.73 -23.61
CA GLY A 70 -2.44 5.00 -23.63
C GLY A 70 -1.74 4.92 -22.25
N SER A 71 -2.21 5.67 -21.27
CA SER A 71 -1.71 5.55 -19.88
C SER A 71 -2.10 4.21 -19.26
N VAL A 72 -1.32 3.78 -18.27
CA VAL A 72 -1.49 2.50 -17.57
C VAL A 72 -1.58 2.70 -16.07
N ILE A 73 -2.55 2.07 -15.44
CA ILE A 73 -2.63 1.94 -13.98
C ILE A 73 -2.38 0.48 -13.62
N TYR A 74 -1.33 0.21 -12.84
CA TYR A 74 -1.04 -1.12 -12.33
C TYR A 74 -1.43 -1.19 -10.85
N ASP A 75 -2.49 -1.95 -10.55
CA ASP A 75 -3.08 -2.00 -9.21
C ASP A 75 -2.68 -3.29 -8.49
N LEU A 76 -1.73 -3.19 -7.57
CA LEU A 76 -1.25 -4.29 -6.72
C LEU A 76 -2.19 -4.58 -5.54
N ALA A 77 -3.16 -3.71 -5.29
CA ALA A 77 -4.17 -3.90 -4.26
C ALA A 77 -5.39 -4.69 -4.75
N ALA A 78 -5.39 -5.16 -5.99
CA ALA A 78 -6.53 -5.85 -6.62
C ALA A 78 -7.05 -7.04 -5.82
N ILE A 79 -6.18 -7.77 -5.11
CA ILE A 79 -6.56 -8.89 -4.23
C ILE A 79 -7.51 -8.47 -3.10
N GLN A 80 -7.44 -7.21 -2.66
CA GLN A 80 -8.29 -6.62 -1.61
C GLN A 80 -9.32 -5.64 -2.18
N GLY A 81 -9.65 -5.73 -3.45
CA GLY A 81 -10.66 -4.92 -4.12
C GLY A 81 -10.13 -3.76 -4.94
N GLY A 82 -8.83 -3.47 -4.88
CA GLY A 82 -8.14 -2.44 -5.68
C GLY A 82 -8.21 -1.03 -5.12
N ASN A 83 -7.27 -0.22 -5.59
CA ASN A 83 -7.18 1.21 -5.26
C ASN A 83 -7.88 2.11 -6.28
N THR A 84 -8.37 1.56 -7.39
CA THR A 84 -9.21 2.30 -8.33
C THR A 84 -10.67 1.85 -8.25
N ALA A 85 -11.59 2.74 -8.63
CA ALA A 85 -13.01 2.43 -8.65
C ALA A 85 -13.40 1.33 -9.66
N VAL A 86 -12.53 1.04 -10.64
CA VAL A 86 -12.79 0.13 -11.76
C VAL A 86 -11.89 -1.09 -11.79
N THR A 87 -10.95 -1.22 -10.86
CA THR A 87 -10.06 -2.38 -10.76
C THR A 87 -10.85 -3.67 -10.64
N LYS A 88 -10.53 -4.63 -11.49
CA LYS A 88 -10.97 -6.01 -11.39
C LYS A 88 -9.77 -6.92 -11.24
N ALA A 89 -9.89 -7.84 -10.32
CA ALA A 89 -8.78 -8.73 -9.98
C ALA A 89 -8.51 -9.76 -11.10
N ASP A 90 -7.24 -9.85 -11.52
CA ASP A 90 -6.73 -10.66 -12.63
C ASP A 90 -7.33 -10.30 -14.02
N GLU A 91 -7.86 -9.08 -14.14
CA GLU A 91 -8.38 -8.57 -15.40
C GLU A 91 -7.67 -7.27 -15.82
N GLU A 92 -7.62 -7.05 -17.12
CA GLU A 92 -7.30 -5.76 -17.73
C GLU A 92 -8.61 -5.05 -18.07
N VAL A 93 -8.80 -3.85 -17.54
CA VAL A 93 -9.96 -2.99 -17.85
C VAL A 93 -9.48 -1.82 -18.69
N ASP A 94 -10.11 -1.55 -19.81
CA ASP A 94 -9.89 -0.34 -20.60
C ASP A 94 -11.00 0.69 -20.30
N LEU A 95 -10.58 1.89 -19.93
CA LEU A 95 -11.48 3.01 -19.72
C LEU A 95 -10.96 4.24 -20.47
N ASN A 96 -11.59 4.58 -21.58
CA ASN A 96 -11.20 5.70 -22.45
C ASN A 96 -9.75 5.61 -22.96
N GLY A 97 -9.26 4.39 -23.25
CA GLY A 97 -7.89 4.14 -23.67
C GLY A 97 -6.85 4.14 -22.55
N VAL A 98 -7.28 4.24 -21.29
CA VAL A 98 -6.44 4.03 -20.10
C VAL A 98 -6.60 2.56 -19.66
N LYS A 99 -5.49 1.84 -19.56
CA LYS A 99 -5.48 0.43 -19.16
C LYS A 99 -5.29 0.29 -17.66
N ILE A 100 -6.21 -0.39 -17.01
CA ILE A 100 -6.15 -0.70 -15.58
C ILE A 100 -5.90 -2.20 -15.40
N MET A 101 -4.74 -2.56 -14.87
CA MET A 101 -4.31 -3.93 -14.67
C MET A 101 -4.40 -4.29 -13.19
N GLY A 102 -5.32 -5.18 -12.84
CA GLY A 102 -5.53 -5.67 -11.48
C GLY A 102 -4.77 -6.96 -11.22
N GLU A 103 -3.54 -6.90 -10.70
CA GLU A 103 -2.73 -8.09 -10.44
C GLU A 103 -2.96 -8.62 -9.02
N LYS A 104 -3.44 -9.86 -8.89
CA LYS A 104 -3.60 -10.53 -7.59
C LYS A 104 -2.30 -11.08 -7.05
N ASN A 105 -1.45 -11.58 -7.92
CA ASN A 105 -0.36 -12.47 -7.50
C ASN A 105 1.01 -12.02 -8.02
N ILE A 106 1.32 -10.74 -7.81
CA ILE A 106 2.59 -10.15 -8.22
C ILE A 106 3.80 -10.89 -7.63
N LEU A 107 3.66 -11.48 -6.45
CA LEU A 107 4.75 -12.21 -5.77
C LEU A 107 5.23 -13.40 -6.60
N ASN A 108 4.33 -14.06 -7.32
CA ASN A 108 4.68 -15.19 -8.18
C ASN A 108 5.48 -14.76 -9.43
N LYS A 109 5.45 -13.48 -9.78
CA LYS A 109 6.24 -12.95 -10.91
C LYS A 109 7.67 -12.60 -10.49
N LEU A 110 7.92 -12.42 -9.18
CA LEU A 110 9.22 -12.08 -8.61
C LEU A 110 9.54 -12.96 -7.38
N PRO A 111 9.47 -14.29 -7.48
CA PRO A 111 9.48 -15.19 -6.32
C PRO A 111 10.78 -15.12 -5.53
N ALA A 112 11.93 -14.99 -6.19
CA ALA A 112 13.23 -14.89 -5.52
C ALA A 112 13.32 -13.62 -4.66
N SER A 113 12.92 -12.47 -5.20
CA SER A 113 12.92 -11.19 -4.47
C SER A 113 11.93 -11.21 -3.31
N ALA A 114 10.72 -11.74 -3.53
CA ALA A 114 9.70 -11.86 -2.49
C ALA A 114 10.17 -12.75 -1.33
N SER A 115 10.75 -13.91 -1.63
CA SER A 115 11.29 -14.85 -0.64
C SER A 115 12.45 -14.24 0.15
N ASN A 116 13.36 -13.52 -0.51
CA ASN A 116 14.49 -12.86 0.14
C ASN A 116 14.01 -11.77 1.12
N LEU A 117 13.04 -10.96 0.73
CA LEU A 117 12.48 -9.92 1.61
C LEU A 117 11.74 -10.53 2.79
N TYR A 118 10.95 -11.57 2.56
CA TYR A 118 10.23 -12.27 3.60
C TYR A 118 11.18 -12.94 4.60
N SER A 119 12.19 -13.68 4.12
CA SER A 119 13.18 -14.32 4.98
C SER A 119 13.96 -13.32 5.84
N LYS A 120 14.25 -12.14 5.30
CA LYS A 120 14.89 -11.06 6.05
C LYS A 120 14.00 -10.53 7.18
N ASN A 121 12.69 -10.39 6.93
CA ASN A 121 11.74 -9.99 7.97
C ASN A 121 11.65 -11.04 9.07
N ILE A 122 11.55 -12.33 8.72
CA ILE A 122 11.57 -13.42 9.69
C ILE A 122 12.87 -13.42 10.50
N PHE A 123 14.01 -13.27 9.83
CA PHE A 123 15.31 -13.21 10.51
C PHE A 123 15.37 -12.05 11.51
N ASN A 124 14.91 -10.87 11.13
CA ASN A 124 14.89 -9.71 12.02
C ASN A 124 14.00 -9.96 13.26
N PHE A 125 12.81 -10.56 13.05
CA PHE A 125 11.92 -10.90 14.15
C PHE A 125 12.54 -11.94 15.09
N VAL A 126 13.11 -13.02 14.56
CA VAL A 126 13.80 -14.05 15.36
C VAL A 126 15.00 -13.47 16.09
N SER A 127 15.75 -12.55 15.46
CA SER A 127 16.89 -11.88 16.10
C SER A 127 16.46 -11.03 17.30
N ASN A 128 15.24 -10.47 17.26
CA ASN A 128 14.65 -9.73 18.38
C ASN A 128 14.29 -10.62 19.57
N LEU A 129 14.02 -11.91 19.31
CA LEU A 129 13.74 -12.92 20.33
C LEU A 129 15.01 -13.57 20.90
N TYR A 130 16.20 -13.32 20.34
CA TYR A 130 17.41 -14.03 20.70
C TYR A 130 18.38 -13.18 21.53
N ASP A 131 18.61 -13.62 22.76
CA ASP A 131 19.63 -13.05 23.64
C ASP A 131 21.01 -13.61 23.27
N LYS A 132 21.90 -12.76 22.74
CA LYS A 132 23.23 -13.15 22.27
C LYS A 132 24.17 -13.52 23.42
N GLU A 133 24.01 -12.92 24.60
CA GLU A 133 24.86 -13.16 25.76
C GLU A 133 24.49 -14.48 26.43
N LYS A 134 23.21 -14.71 26.62
CA LYS A 134 22.66 -15.93 27.22
C LYS A 134 22.57 -17.09 26.23
N LYS A 135 22.71 -16.83 24.93
CA LYS A 135 22.55 -17.79 23.84
C LYS A 135 21.21 -18.55 23.91
N SER A 136 20.14 -17.85 24.27
CA SER A 136 18.81 -18.42 24.50
C SER A 136 17.72 -17.52 23.96
N VAL A 137 16.52 -18.07 23.78
CA VAL A 137 15.32 -17.29 23.44
C VAL A 137 14.91 -16.48 24.67
N ASN A 138 14.67 -15.18 24.46
CA ASN A 138 14.17 -14.24 25.45
C ASN A 138 12.88 -13.58 24.94
N ILE A 139 11.76 -13.90 25.60
CA ILE A 139 10.46 -13.32 25.26
C ILE A 139 10.27 -12.06 26.13
N ASN A 140 10.66 -10.91 25.59
CA ASN A 140 10.49 -9.63 26.27
C ASN A 140 9.10 -9.06 25.98
N LEU A 141 8.18 -9.14 26.94
CA LEU A 141 6.81 -8.62 26.80
C LEU A 141 6.70 -7.09 26.94
N GLU A 142 7.81 -6.39 27.21
CA GLU A 142 7.88 -4.93 27.15
C GLU A 142 8.04 -4.45 25.70
N ASP A 143 8.54 -5.33 24.81
CA ASP A 143 8.59 -5.09 23.38
C ASP A 143 7.19 -5.27 22.78
N GLU A 144 6.66 -4.21 22.16
CA GLU A 144 5.31 -4.19 21.60
C GLU A 144 5.13 -5.23 20.49
N ILE A 145 6.13 -5.45 19.65
CA ILE A 145 6.08 -6.41 18.55
C ILE A 145 5.96 -7.83 19.11
N ILE A 146 6.77 -8.16 20.10
CA ILE A 146 6.76 -9.49 20.75
C ILE A 146 5.43 -9.73 21.47
N LYS A 147 4.97 -8.72 22.21
CA LYS A 147 3.71 -8.77 22.96
C LYS A 147 2.50 -9.01 22.06
N GLU A 148 2.40 -8.25 20.96
CA GLU A 148 1.25 -8.30 20.05
C GLU A 148 1.26 -9.51 19.11
N THR A 149 2.42 -10.16 18.93
CA THR A 149 2.54 -11.40 18.11
C THR A 149 2.43 -12.68 18.93
N LEU A 150 2.38 -12.59 20.26
CA LEU A 150 2.26 -13.77 21.12
C LEU A 150 0.87 -14.40 20.98
N VAL A 151 0.83 -15.62 20.44
CA VAL A 151 -0.39 -16.43 20.36
C VAL A 151 -0.60 -17.11 21.72
N LYS A 152 -1.80 -16.92 22.28
CA LYS A 152 -2.23 -17.57 23.54
C LYS A 152 -2.84 -18.92 23.26
#